data_1e13d1cb6d081027bee97934c871a2b6
#
_entry.id   1e13d1cb6d081027bee97934c871a2b6
#
_cell.length_a   1.000
_cell.length_b   1.000
_cell.length_c   1.000
_cell.angle_alpha   90.00
_cell.angle_beta   90.00
_cell.angle_gamma   90.00
#
_symmetry.space_group_name_H-M   'P 1'
#
loop_
_entity.id
_entity.type
_entity.pdbx_description
1 polymer ?
#
loop_
_entity_poly.entity_id
_entity_poly.type
_entity_poly.pdbx_seq_one_letter_code
_entity_poly.pdbx_strand_id
1 'polypeptide(L)'
;EGLLAMFMLGAVLWLISVAGVCVLFDKEFLTSPLIGYYILNTALMLGIALSLSYLVGLFIKNSNMLSGVSNLLSLGMCFLCGTFVPMNVMNKGVLKVAQFLPVYWYESVNETLSQYKTLPASAAAEIWKSMGIEAMFVVAFVFMILAASKYKQQR
;
A
#
# COMPACT_ATOMS: atom_id res chain seq x y z
N GLU A 1 19.44 11.38 -5.54
CA GLU A 1 19.98 10.03 -5.89
C GLU A 1 19.36 8.94 -5.01
N GLY A 2 19.30 9.09 -3.69
CA GLY A 2 18.77 8.07 -2.78
C GLY A 2 17.30 7.68 -2.99
N LEU A 3 16.43 8.62 -3.32
CA LEU A 3 15.01 8.37 -3.57
C LEU A 3 14.82 7.50 -4.83
N LEU A 4 15.56 7.78 -5.87
CA LEU A 4 15.49 7.05 -7.14
C LEU A 4 16.00 5.61 -6.96
N ALA A 5 17.11 5.42 -6.23
CA ALA A 5 17.65 4.10 -5.90
C ALA A 5 16.64 3.27 -5.07
N MET A 6 15.96 3.90 -4.12
CA MET A 6 14.95 3.23 -3.30
C MET A 6 13.72 2.80 -4.13
N PHE A 7 13.25 3.66 -5.05
CA PHE A 7 12.17 3.30 -5.97
C PHE A 7 12.56 2.17 -6.92
N MET A 8 13.78 2.18 -7.45
CA MET A 8 14.29 1.11 -8.31
C MET A 8 14.35 -0.23 -7.55
N LEU A 9 14.91 -0.23 -6.34
CA LEU A 9 14.97 -1.42 -5.50
C LEU A 9 13.57 -1.94 -5.17
N GLY A 10 12.66 -1.06 -4.78
CA GLY A 10 11.26 -1.40 -4.50
C GLY A 10 10.55 -2.00 -5.72
N ALA A 11 10.75 -1.41 -6.90
CA ALA A 11 10.19 -1.93 -8.15
C ALA A 11 10.73 -3.33 -8.50
N VAL A 12 12.03 -3.58 -8.30
CA VAL A 12 12.64 -4.91 -8.50
C VAL A 12 12.04 -5.93 -7.54
N LEU A 13 11.92 -5.62 -6.26
CA LEU A 13 11.33 -6.52 -5.26
C LEU A 13 9.85 -6.79 -5.57
N TRP A 14 9.10 -5.78 -6.02
CA TRP A 14 7.71 -5.94 -6.43
C TRP A 14 7.59 -6.85 -7.66
N LEU A 15 8.44 -6.67 -8.68
CA LEU A 15 8.48 -7.55 -9.85
C LEU A 15 8.79 -9.00 -9.47
N ILE A 16 9.74 -9.22 -8.55
CA ILE A 16 10.06 -10.56 -8.04
C ILE A 16 8.84 -11.15 -7.32
N SER A 17 8.12 -10.35 -6.52
CA SER A 17 6.92 -10.80 -5.81
C SER A 17 5.78 -11.15 -6.79
N VAL A 18 5.55 -10.33 -7.80
CA VAL A 18 4.56 -10.62 -8.86
C VAL A 18 4.94 -11.88 -9.63
N ALA A 19 6.22 -12.04 -10.00
CA ALA A 19 6.70 -13.27 -10.64
C ALA A 19 6.52 -14.51 -9.76
N GLY A 20 6.78 -14.38 -8.44
CA GLY A 20 6.52 -15.43 -7.46
C GLY A 20 5.04 -15.84 -7.40
N VAL A 21 4.14 -14.89 -7.40
CA VAL A 21 2.69 -15.16 -7.49
C VAL A 21 2.35 -15.91 -8.78
N CYS A 22 2.92 -15.49 -9.92
CA CYS A 22 2.71 -16.16 -11.20
C CYS A 22 3.19 -17.63 -11.23
N VAL A 23 4.19 -17.97 -10.42
CA VAL A 23 4.71 -19.33 -10.31
C VAL A 23 3.90 -20.20 -9.34
N LEU A 24 3.42 -19.59 -8.24
CA LEU A 24 2.77 -20.31 -7.14
C LEU A 24 1.26 -20.49 -7.35
N PHE A 25 0.61 -19.60 -8.12
CA PHE A 25 -0.84 -19.66 -8.35
C PHE A 25 -1.19 -20.34 -9.67
N ASP A 26 -2.39 -20.94 -9.69
CA ASP A 26 -2.89 -21.67 -10.84
C ASP A 26 -3.11 -20.76 -12.07
N LYS A 27 -2.99 -21.35 -13.26
CA LYS A 27 -3.20 -20.66 -14.53
C LYS A 27 -4.60 -20.01 -14.63
N GLU A 28 -5.58 -20.58 -13.94
CA GLU A 28 -6.95 -20.05 -13.89
C GLU A 28 -7.00 -18.66 -13.22
N PHE A 29 -6.23 -18.46 -12.15
CA PHE A 29 -6.09 -17.15 -11.50
C PHE A 29 -5.37 -16.14 -12.40
N LEU A 30 -4.31 -16.57 -13.09
CA LEU A 30 -3.50 -15.70 -13.96
C LEU A 30 -4.24 -15.26 -15.23
N THR A 31 -5.21 -16.05 -15.70
CA THR A 31 -6.07 -15.69 -16.84
C THR A 31 -7.33 -14.94 -16.43
N SER A 32 -7.53 -14.73 -15.13
CA SER A 32 -8.67 -13.97 -14.60
C SER A 32 -8.62 -12.51 -15.06
N PRO A 33 -9.75 -11.93 -15.49
CA PRO A 33 -9.82 -10.50 -15.82
C PRO A 33 -9.55 -9.59 -14.60
N LEU A 34 -9.53 -10.15 -13.39
CA LEU A 34 -9.31 -9.42 -12.15
C LEU A 34 -7.82 -9.20 -11.84
N ILE A 35 -6.91 -9.92 -12.50
CA ILE A 35 -5.47 -9.83 -12.21
C ILE A 35 -4.91 -8.42 -12.41
N GLY A 36 -5.44 -7.70 -13.41
CA GLY A 36 -5.05 -6.31 -13.66
C GLY A 36 -5.34 -5.38 -12.48
N TYR A 37 -6.46 -5.60 -11.79
CA TYR A 37 -6.81 -4.84 -10.57
C TYR A 37 -5.85 -5.16 -9.41
N TYR A 38 -5.51 -6.44 -9.20
CA TYR A 38 -4.53 -6.84 -8.18
C TYR A 38 -3.15 -6.22 -8.44
N ILE A 39 -2.67 -6.27 -9.69
CA ILE A 39 -1.38 -5.68 -10.07
C ILE A 39 -1.37 -4.17 -9.84
N LEU A 40 -2.43 -3.46 -10.25
CA LEU A 40 -2.53 -2.02 -10.06
C LEU A 40 -2.62 -1.66 -8.57
N ASN A 41 -3.43 -2.38 -7.80
CA ASN A 41 -3.59 -2.19 -6.36
C ASN A 41 -2.25 -2.35 -5.62
N THR A 42 -1.53 -3.44 -5.89
CA THR A 42 -0.20 -3.68 -5.28
C THR A 42 0.84 -2.65 -5.70
N ALA A 43 0.77 -2.13 -6.94
CA ALA A 43 1.67 -1.07 -7.41
C ALA A 43 1.40 0.26 -6.68
N LEU A 44 0.15 0.62 -6.43
CA LEU A 44 -0.22 1.80 -5.63
C LEU A 44 0.27 1.65 -4.19
N MET A 45 0.06 0.49 -3.58
CA MET A 45 0.54 0.20 -2.23
C MET A 45 2.08 0.24 -2.13
N LEU A 46 2.80 -0.23 -3.15
CA LEU A 46 4.25 -0.05 -3.23
C LEU A 46 4.63 1.44 -3.19
N GLY A 47 3.96 2.27 -3.99
CA GLY A 47 4.19 3.72 -4.00
C GLY A 47 3.99 4.36 -2.62
N ILE A 48 2.93 3.96 -1.89
CA ILE A 48 2.64 4.39 -0.52
C ILE A 48 3.77 3.95 0.42
N ALA A 49 4.13 2.66 0.41
CA ALA A 49 5.13 2.09 1.30
C ALA A 49 6.50 2.75 1.12
N LEU A 50 6.95 2.94 -0.13
CA LEU A 50 8.21 3.60 -0.44
C LEU A 50 8.21 5.07 -0.03
N SER A 51 7.13 5.80 -0.31
CA SER A 51 7.00 7.21 0.05
C SER A 51 6.99 7.39 1.57
N LEU A 52 6.24 6.57 2.29
CA LEU A 52 6.18 6.59 3.75
C LEU A 52 7.54 6.24 4.37
N SER A 53 8.20 5.19 3.87
CA SER A 53 9.53 4.76 4.35
C SER A 53 10.58 5.86 4.15
N TYR A 54 10.56 6.54 3.00
CA TYR A 54 11.46 7.65 2.74
C TYR A 54 11.17 8.84 3.66
N LEU A 55 9.90 9.16 3.87
CA LEU A 55 9.48 10.24 4.77
C LEU A 55 9.97 9.98 6.20
N VAL A 56 9.78 8.77 6.73
CA VAL A 56 10.27 8.37 8.05
C VAL A 56 11.80 8.48 8.13
N GLY A 57 12.51 8.02 7.09
CA GLY A 57 13.97 8.10 7.00
C GLY A 57 14.52 9.53 6.93
N LEU A 58 13.74 10.52 6.46
CA LEU A 58 14.15 11.92 6.50
C LEU A 58 14.24 12.48 7.93
N PHE A 59 13.40 12.01 8.83
CA PHE A 59 13.32 12.53 10.21
C PHE A 59 14.16 11.72 11.21
N ILE A 60 14.38 10.42 10.95
CA ILE A 60 15.06 9.50 11.88
C ILE A 60 16.44 9.15 11.34
N LYS A 61 17.48 9.62 12.03
CA LYS A 61 18.88 9.34 11.68
C LYS A 61 19.46 8.08 12.34
N ASN A 62 18.89 7.67 13.48
CA ASN A 62 19.37 6.50 14.21
C ASN A 62 18.76 5.22 13.63
N SER A 63 19.60 4.29 13.20
CA SER A 63 19.20 3.04 12.54
C SER A 63 18.28 2.17 13.44
N ASN A 64 18.58 2.07 14.73
CA ASN A 64 17.78 1.28 15.67
C ASN A 64 16.38 1.90 15.86
N MET A 65 16.32 3.22 15.98
CA MET A 65 15.07 3.96 16.09
C MET A 65 14.25 3.87 14.80
N LEU A 66 14.92 3.94 13.64
CA LEU A 66 14.29 3.79 12.33
C LEU A 66 13.64 2.41 12.21
N SER A 67 14.36 1.35 12.57
CA SER A 67 13.81 -0.02 12.54
C SER A 67 12.63 -0.18 13.50
N GLY A 68 12.72 0.36 14.72
CA GLY A 68 11.64 0.32 15.70
C GLY A 68 10.37 1.03 15.21
N VAL A 69 10.50 2.24 14.68
CA VAL A 69 9.36 3.03 14.16
C VAL A 69 8.77 2.37 12.91
N SER A 70 9.60 1.86 12.01
CA SER A 70 9.14 1.15 10.80
C SER A 70 8.35 -0.10 11.16
N ASN A 71 8.82 -0.90 12.12
CA ASN A 71 8.10 -2.08 12.58
C ASN A 71 6.78 -1.71 13.25
N LEU A 72 6.77 -0.68 14.11
CA LEU A 72 5.55 -0.21 14.77
C LEU A 72 4.50 0.26 13.77
N LEU A 73 4.90 1.04 12.76
CA LEU A 73 4.01 1.52 11.71
C LEU A 73 3.48 0.36 10.86
N SER A 74 4.36 -0.53 10.39
CA SER A 74 3.97 -1.66 9.55
C SER A 74 3.02 -2.61 10.28
N LEU A 75 3.39 -3.05 11.48
CA LEU A 75 2.55 -3.96 12.28
C LEU A 75 1.24 -3.28 12.70
N GLY A 76 1.30 -2.02 13.13
CA GLY A 76 0.11 -1.25 13.51
C GLY A 76 -0.87 -1.12 12.35
N MET A 77 -0.39 -0.80 11.15
CA MET A 77 -1.24 -0.75 9.95
C MET A 77 -1.82 -2.13 9.59
N CYS A 78 -1.01 -3.19 9.63
CA CYS A 78 -1.48 -4.54 9.33
C CYS A 78 -2.56 -5.03 10.32
N PHE A 79 -2.44 -4.70 11.61
CA PHE A 79 -3.45 -5.06 12.59
C PHE A 79 -4.74 -4.23 12.47
N LEU A 80 -4.62 -2.93 12.20
CA LEU A 80 -5.77 -2.02 12.17
C LEU A 80 -6.56 -2.07 10.85
N CYS A 81 -5.92 -2.50 9.77
CA CYS A 81 -6.47 -2.32 8.41
C CYS A 81 -6.98 -3.62 7.75
N GLY A 82 -6.98 -4.75 8.47
CA GLY A 82 -7.61 -5.95 7.93
C GLY A 82 -6.65 -7.05 7.46
N THR A 83 -5.33 -6.79 7.38
CA THR A 83 -4.36 -7.75 6.87
C THR A 83 -4.23 -9.00 7.77
N PHE A 84 -4.20 -8.82 9.11
CA PHE A 84 -4.14 -9.95 10.06
C PHE A 84 -5.49 -10.34 10.63
N VAL A 85 -6.40 -9.39 10.77
CA VAL A 85 -7.73 -9.60 11.30
C VAL A 85 -8.75 -9.15 10.26
N PRO A 86 -9.57 -10.06 9.71
CA PRO A 86 -10.53 -9.71 8.66
C PRO A 86 -11.44 -8.54 9.08
N MET A 87 -11.72 -7.61 8.15
CA MET A 87 -12.50 -6.39 8.44
C MET A 87 -13.92 -6.70 8.96
N ASN A 88 -14.50 -7.82 8.55
CA ASN A 88 -15.85 -8.24 8.95
C ASN A 88 -15.99 -8.59 10.44
N VAL A 89 -14.87 -8.91 11.13
CA VAL A 89 -14.87 -9.21 12.60
C VAL A 89 -14.40 -8.01 13.42
N MET A 90 -13.97 -6.93 12.78
CA MET A 90 -13.50 -5.73 13.47
C MET A 90 -14.64 -4.87 14.00
N ASN A 91 -14.38 -4.21 15.13
CA ASN A 91 -15.32 -3.23 15.69
C ASN A 91 -15.44 -2.01 14.75
N LYS A 92 -16.67 -1.48 14.59
CA LYS A 92 -16.95 -0.30 13.75
C LYS A 92 -16.12 0.93 14.12
N GLY A 93 -15.72 1.09 15.39
CA GLY A 93 -14.86 2.18 15.84
C GLY A 93 -13.44 2.04 15.30
N VAL A 94 -12.89 0.83 15.29
CA VAL A 94 -11.57 0.51 14.74
C VAL A 94 -11.56 0.77 13.22
N LEU A 95 -12.60 0.31 12.51
CA LEU A 95 -12.72 0.53 11.06
C LEU A 95 -12.77 2.02 10.69
N LYS A 96 -13.45 2.86 11.50
CA LYS A 96 -13.44 4.31 11.28
C LYS A 96 -12.04 4.92 11.39
N VAL A 97 -11.24 4.45 12.34
CA VAL A 97 -9.84 4.89 12.48
C VAL A 97 -8.98 4.35 11.33
N ALA A 98 -9.18 3.09 10.97
CA ALA A 98 -8.47 2.44 9.87
C ALA A 98 -8.64 3.18 8.52
N GLN A 99 -9.81 3.78 8.26
CA GLN A 99 -10.08 4.57 7.04
C GLN A 99 -9.12 5.76 6.84
N PHE A 100 -8.47 6.26 7.90
CA PHE A 100 -7.42 7.27 7.79
C PHE A 100 -6.06 6.71 7.37
N LEU A 101 -5.92 5.39 7.30
CA LEU A 101 -4.70 4.70 6.93
C LEU A 101 -4.79 4.17 5.49
N PRO A 102 -3.72 4.31 4.68
CA PRO A 102 -3.75 3.87 3.29
C PRO A 102 -3.95 2.36 3.12
N VAL A 103 -3.43 1.55 4.03
CA VAL A 103 -3.54 0.08 4.00
C VAL A 103 -5.00 -0.38 4.08
N TYR A 104 -5.90 0.39 4.74
CA TYR A 104 -7.34 0.08 4.75
C TYR A 104 -7.93 0.03 3.34
N TRP A 105 -7.58 0.99 2.49
CA TRP A 105 -8.12 1.08 1.13
C TRP A 105 -7.56 -0.03 0.24
N TYR A 106 -6.29 -0.36 0.40
CA TYR A 106 -5.65 -1.51 -0.24
C TYR A 106 -6.36 -2.83 0.10
N GLU A 107 -6.60 -3.10 1.37
CA GLU A 107 -7.28 -4.31 1.82
C GLU A 107 -8.76 -4.33 1.42
N SER A 108 -9.44 -3.17 1.43
CA SER A 108 -10.82 -3.05 0.94
C SER A 108 -10.95 -3.46 -0.54
N VAL A 109 -9.98 -3.11 -1.38
CA VAL A 109 -9.91 -3.57 -2.78
C VAL A 109 -9.71 -5.07 -2.85
N ASN A 110 -8.76 -5.63 -2.08
CA ASN A 110 -8.48 -7.06 -2.06
C ASN A 110 -9.68 -7.87 -1.58
N GLU A 111 -10.35 -7.42 -0.51
CA GLU A 111 -11.56 -8.05 0.02
C GLU A 111 -12.69 -8.04 -1.01
N THR A 112 -12.92 -6.90 -1.68
CA THR A 112 -13.93 -6.80 -2.74
C THR A 112 -13.59 -7.72 -3.92
N LEU A 113 -12.35 -7.74 -4.39
CA LEU A 113 -11.93 -8.61 -5.49
C LEU A 113 -12.08 -10.10 -5.17
N SER A 114 -11.84 -10.48 -3.91
CA SER A 114 -11.95 -11.89 -3.47
C SER A 114 -13.37 -12.44 -3.49
N GLN A 115 -14.38 -11.57 -3.46
CA GLN A 115 -15.80 -11.97 -3.44
C GLN A 115 -16.36 -12.28 -4.82
N TYR A 116 -15.66 -11.89 -5.90
CA TYR A 116 -16.18 -11.98 -7.27
C TYR A 116 -15.24 -12.76 -8.20
N LYS A 117 -15.81 -13.64 -9.00
CA LYS A 117 -15.10 -14.24 -10.16
C LYS A 117 -15.21 -13.33 -11.40
N THR A 118 -16.33 -12.62 -11.55
CA THR A 118 -16.58 -11.60 -12.57
C THR A 118 -17.08 -10.34 -11.90
N LEU A 119 -16.44 -9.21 -12.16
CA LEU A 119 -16.68 -7.96 -11.44
C LEU A 119 -17.96 -7.26 -11.95
N PRO A 120 -19.01 -7.09 -11.12
CA PRO A 120 -20.15 -6.27 -11.48
C PRO A 120 -19.77 -4.78 -11.51
N ALA A 121 -20.48 -3.98 -12.30
CA ALA A 121 -20.18 -2.55 -12.46
C ALA A 121 -20.18 -1.76 -11.15
N SER A 122 -21.05 -2.14 -10.21
CA SER A 122 -21.11 -1.51 -8.88
C SER A 122 -19.85 -1.76 -8.05
N ALA A 123 -19.35 -3.00 -8.03
CA ALA A 123 -18.13 -3.34 -7.33
C ALA A 123 -16.88 -2.73 -8.00
N ALA A 124 -16.88 -2.65 -9.35
CA ALA A 124 -15.82 -1.95 -10.07
C ALA A 124 -15.73 -0.46 -9.68
N ALA A 125 -16.86 0.22 -9.53
CA ALA A 125 -16.90 1.61 -9.11
C ALA A 125 -16.33 1.79 -7.68
N GLU A 126 -16.62 0.86 -6.77
CA GLU A 126 -16.09 0.88 -5.40
C GLU A 126 -14.57 0.66 -5.38
N ILE A 127 -14.07 -0.28 -6.17
CA ILE A 127 -12.63 -0.54 -6.33
C ILE A 127 -11.92 0.70 -6.88
N TRP A 128 -12.45 1.32 -7.93
CA TRP A 128 -11.84 2.53 -8.49
C TRP A 128 -11.83 3.70 -7.50
N LYS A 129 -12.88 3.84 -6.67
CA LYS A 129 -12.91 4.82 -5.59
C LYS A 129 -11.80 4.56 -4.58
N SER A 130 -11.64 3.31 -4.12
CA SER A 130 -10.61 2.94 -3.14
C SER A 130 -9.19 3.16 -3.70
N MET A 131 -8.93 2.71 -4.93
CA MET A 131 -7.66 2.96 -5.62
C MET A 131 -7.39 4.46 -5.85
N GLY A 132 -8.43 5.26 -6.11
CA GLY A 132 -8.33 6.72 -6.20
C GLY A 132 -7.86 7.34 -4.89
N ILE A 133 -8.36 6.85 -3.75
CA ILE A 133 -7.93 7.30 -2.42
C ILE A 133 -6.48 6.87 -2.16
N GLU A 134 -6.08 5.66 -2.53
CA GLU A 134 -4.67 5.24 -2.44
C GLU A 134 -3.74 6.14 -3.26
N ALA A 135 -4.12 6.46 -4.49
CA ALA A 135 -3.36 7.39 -5.33
C ALA A 135 -3.23 8.78 -4.68
N MET A 136 -4.28 9.27 -4.01
CA MET A 136 -4.21 10.51 -3.25
C MET A 136 -3.21 10.43 -2.09
N PHE A 137 -3.13 9.30 -1.39
CA PHE A 137 -2.11 9.09 -0.35
C PHE A 137 -0.69 9.13 -0.92
N VAL A 138 -0.44 8.48 -2.08
CA VAL A 138 0.87 8.55 -2.76
C VAL A 138 1.24 10.00 -3.04
N VAL A 139 0.32 10.76 -3.65
CA VAL A 139 0.53 12.17 -3.99
C VAL A 139 0.79 13.00 -2.73
N ALA A 140 0.00 12.82 -1.67
CA ALA A 140 0.18 13.53 -0.40
C ALA A 140 1.55 13.26 0.23
N PHE A 141 1.99 11.99 0.28
CA PHE A 141 3.31 11.65 0.81
C PHE A 141 4.45 12.21 -0.03
N VAL A 142 4.33 12.18 -1.36
CA VAL A 142 5.33 12.79 -2.26
C VAL A 142 5.43 14.30 -2.02
N PHE A 143 4.31 15.00 -1.88
CA PHE A 143 4.32 16.43 -1.52
C PHE A 143 4.98 16.68 -0.16
N MET A 144 4.69 15.88 0.85
CA MET A 144 5.34 15.98 2.16
C MET A 144 6.86 15.76 2.06
N ILE A 145 7.31 14.79 1.27
CA ILE A 145 8.74 14.53 1.00
C ILE A 145 9.39 15.75 0.37
N LEU A 146 8.79 16.33 -0.66
CA LEU A 146 9.33 17.50 -1.36
C LEU A 146 9.42 18.70 -0.42
N ALA A 147 8.39 18.95 0.38
CA ALA A 147 8.37 20.03 1.36
C ALA A 147 9.45 19.83 2.45
N ALA A 148 9.56 18.62 3.00
CA ALA A 148 10.55 18.28 4.03
C ALA A 148 11.99 18.36 3.49
N SER A 149 12.22 17.89 2.27
CA SER A 149 13.54 17.95 1.62
C SER A 149 13.98 19.39 1.37
N LYS A 150 13.07 20.24 0.90
CA LYS A 150 13.34 21.67 0.69
C LYS A 150 13.69 22.40 2.00
N TYR A 151 12.95 22.11 3.06
CA TYR A 151 13.22 22.68 4.38
C TYR A 151 14.59 22.27 4.94
N LYS A 152 15.01 21.03 4.68
CA LYS A 152 16.30 20.50 5.15
C LYS A 152 17.50 21.04 4.36
N GLN A 153 17.32 21.46 3.10
CA GLN A 153 18.37 22.09 2.29
C GLN A 153 18.63 23.56 2.68
N GLN A 154 17.66 24.21 3.32
CA GLN A 154 17.78 25.61 3.73
C GLN A 154 18.42 25.80 5.12
N ARG A 155 18.74 24.71 5.82
CA ARG A 155 19.41 24.69 7.11
C ARG A 155 20.81 24.11 7.00
#